data_fc4b92408bbacb3d94320605c9533304
#
_entry.id   fc4b92408bbacb3d94320605c9533304
#
_cell.length_a   1.000
_cell.length_b   1.000
_cell.length_c   1.000
_cell.angle_alpha   90.00
_cell.angle_beta   90.00
_cell.angle_gamma   90.00
#
_symmetry.space_group_name_H-M   'P 1'
#
loop_
_entity.id
_entity.type
_entity.pdbx_description
1 polymer ?
#
loop_
_entity_poly.entity_id
_entity_poly.type
_entity_poly.pdbx_seq_one_letter_code
_entity_poly.pdbx_strand_id
1 'polypeptide(L)'
;MLYIGIDLGTSAVKLLLMDSQGNICNIVSREYPLYFPHPGWSEQNPQDWYEQTMEGIRELLKDADKNQVAGISFGGQMHGLVILDEKDQVIRPAILWNDGRTTEECDYLNNVIGKDKLSEYTANISFTGFTAPKILWVKKNEPENFARIKKIMLPKDYIAYRLTGVHCTDVSDASGMLLFDVKNRCWSCLLYTSPSP
;
A
#
# COMPACT_ATOMS: atom_id res chain seq x y z
N MET A 1 -23.13 4.03 19.18
CA MET A 1 -22.32 3.36 18.13
C MET A 1 -20.95 4.03 18.08
N LEU A 2 -19.90 3.23 17.90
CA LEU A 2 -18.52 3.68 17.82
C LEU A 2 -17.95 3.34 16.44
N TYR A 3 -16.98 4.10 15.99
CA TYR A 3 -16.27 3.92 14.71
C TYR A 3 -14.78 4.02 14.95
N ILE A 4 -14.01 3.18 14.27
CA ILE A 4 -12.55 3.19 14.32
C ILE A 4 -12.00 3.71 12.99
N GLY A 5 -11.18 4.75 13.06
CA GLY A 5 -10.31 5.19 11.96
C GLY A 5 -8.90 4.67 12.17
N ILE A 6 -8.30 4.11 11.12
CA ILE A 6 -6.92 3.63 11.13
C ILE A 6 -6.14 4.39 10.05
N ASP A 7 -5.11 5.11 10.43
CA ASP A 7 -4.18 5.79 9.52
C ASP A 7 -2.79 5.13 9.62
N LEU A 8 -2.45 4.36 8.60
CA LEU A 8 -1.15 3.68 8.49
C LEU A 8 -0.10 4.64 7.92
N GLY A 9 0.48 5.48 8.76
CA GLY A 9 1.54 6.41 8.35
C GLY A 9 2.89 5.73 8.10
N THR A 10 3.91 6.50 7.72
CA THR A 10 5.26 5.97 7.46
C THR A 10 5.99 5.59 8.74
N SER A 11 5.82 6.35 9.83
CA SER A 11 6.55 6.12 11.08
C SER A 11 5.71 5.45 12.17
N ALA A 12 4.39 5.53 12.06
CA ALA A 12 3.46 5.02 13.06
C ALA A 12 2.08 4.78 12.46
N VAL A 13 1.33 3.84 13.03
CA VAL A 13 -0.11 3.78 12.85
C VAL A 13 -0.81 4.63 13.90
N LYS A 14 -1.75 5.46 13.46
CA LYS A 14 -2.64 6.22 14.34
C LYS A 14 -4.04 5.64 14.28
N LEU A 15 -4.64 5.46 15.44
CA LEU A 15 -5.97 4.92 15.58
C LEU A 15 -6.85 5.93 16.33
N LEU A 16 -8.06 6.12 15.83
CA LEU A 16 -9.05 7.03 16.36
C LEU A 16 -10.31 6.25 16.70
N LEU A 17 -10.86 6.44 17.90
CA LEU A 17 -12.20 5.99 18.27
C LEU A 17 -13.12 7.20 18.32
N MET A 18 -14.24 7.14 17.62
CA MET A 18 -15.19 8.24 17.48
C MET A 18 -16.62 7.72 17.73
N ASP A 19 -17.47 8.55 18.35
CA ASP A 19 -18.91 8.26 18.47
C ASP A 19 -19.70 8.68 17.22
N SER A 20 -21.00 8.38 17.22
CA SER A 20 -21.91 8.71 16.11
C SER A 20 -22.22 10.21 15.96
N GLN A 21 -21.83 11.05 16.92
CA GLN A 21 -21.93 12.50 16.86
C GLN A 21 -20.65 13.16 16.34
N GLY A 22 -19.59 12.38 16.11
CA GLY A 22 -18.29 12.88 15.68
C GLY A 22 -17.36 13.29 16.83
N ASN A 23 -17.70 12.98 18.09
CA ASN A 23 -16.81 13.25 19.20
C ASN A 23 -15.71 12.19 19.27
N ILE A 24 -14.47 12.64 19.47
CA ILE A 24 -13.32 11.77 19.65
C ILE A 24 -13.35 11.19 21.06
N CYS A 25 -13.45 9.86 21.16
CA CYS A 25 -13.45 9.13 22.42
C CYS A 25 -12.04 8.77 22.87
N ASN A 26 -11.18 8.37 21.95
CA ASN A 26 -9.79 7.97 22.24
C ASN A 26 -8.91 8.06 21.01
N ILE A 27 -7.60 8.26 21.19
CA ILE A 27 -6.57 8.23 20.14
C ILE A 27 -5.39 7.43 20.66
N VAL A 28 -4.87 6.53 19.81
CA VAL A 28 -3.66 5.75 20.07
C VAL A 28 -2.69 5.90 18.90
N SER A 29 -1.41 5.97 19.18
CA SER A 29 -0.33 5.97 18.17
C SER A 29 0.70 4.90 18.53
N ARG A 30 1.08 4.07 17.54
CA ARG A 30 2.04 2.99 17.71
C ARG A 30 3.10 3.07 16.63
N GLU A 31 4.35 3.17 17.03
CA GLU A 31 5.50 3.25 16.13
C GLU A 31 5.93 1.86 15.65
N TYR A 32 6.59 1.83 14.50
CA TYR A 32 7.23 0.64 13.94
C TYR A 32 8.53 0.99 13.21
N PRO A 33 9.45 0.02 13.04
CA PRO A 33 10.73 0.28 12.40
C PRO A 33 10.61 0.73 10.94
N LEU A 34 11.55 1.58 10.53
CA LEU A 34 11.80 1.95 9.15
C LEU A 34 13.23 1.54 8.80
N TYR A 35 13.42 0.80 7.72
CA TYR A 35 14.70 0.23 7.32
C TYR A 35 15.25 0.93 6.10
N PHE A 36 16.56 1.20 6.12
CA PHE A 36 17.32 1.82 5.02
C PHE A 36 18.47 0.89 4.62
N PRO A 37 18.20 -0.24 3.91
CA PRO A 37 19.23 -1.25 3.62
C PRO A 37 20.34 -0.73 2.71
N HIS A 38 20.07 0.29 1.89
CA HIS A 38 21.04 0.99 1.05
C HIS A 38 20.72 2.49 1.03
N PRO A 39 21.69 3.35 0.67
CA PRO A 39 21.44 4.77 0.45
C PRO A 39 20.27 5.02 -0.52
N GLY A 40 19.29 5.80 -0.13
CA GLY A 40 18.10 6.11 -0.92
C GLY A 40 17.03 5.01 -0.97
N TRP A 41 17.22 3.88 -0.30
CA TRP A 41 16.20 2.84 -0.16
C TRP A 41 15.41 3.02 1.13
N SER A 42 14.13 2.64 1.09
CA SER A 42 13.24 2.75 2.25
C SER A 42 12.28 1.56 2.26
N GLU A 43 12.35 0.75 3.30
CA GLU A 43 11.59 -0.49 3.43
C GLU A 43 10.94 -0.63 4.81
N GLN A 44 9.82 -1.36 4.84
CA GLN A 44 9.18 -1.77 6.09
C GLN A 44 8.66 -3.21 6.00
N ASN A 45 8.62 -3.90 7.15
CA ASN A 45 8.01 -5.21 7.24
C ASN A 45 6.48 -5.04 7.42
N PRO A 46 5.63 -5.51 6.48
CA PRO A 46 4.18 -5.42 6.62
C PRO A 46 3.62 -6.11 7.88
N GLN A 47 4.33 -7.09 8.42
CA GLN A 47 3.94 -7.75 9.67
C GLN A 47 4.00 -6.80 10.87
N ASP A 48 5.00 -5.91 10.91
CA ASP A 48 5.12 -4.92 11.99
C ASP A 48 3.92 -3.96 11.99
N TRP A 49 3.46 -3.55 10.82
CA TRP A 49 2.23 -2.74 10.68
C TRP A 49 1.01 -3.44 11.27
N TYR A 50 0.85 -4.72 10.93
CA TYR A 50 -0.28 -5.51 11.41
C TYR A 50 -0.25 -5.69 12.93
N GLU A 51 0.91 -6.05 13.49
CA GLU A 51 1.09 -6.24 14.93
C GLU A 51 0.79 -4.94 15.70
N GLN A 52 1.36 -3.80 15.26
CA GLN A 52 1.14 -2.52 15.91
C GLN A 52 -0.31 -2.03 15.72
N THR A 53 -0.95 -2.32 14.60
CA THR A 53 -2.38 -2.05 14.41
C THR A 53 -3.23 -2.85 15.40
N MET A 54 -2.97 -4.14 15.57
CA MET A 54 -3.72 -4.99 16.50
C MET A 54 -3.51 -4.58 17.96
N GLU A 55 -2.28 -4.28 18.34
CA GLU A 55 -1.98 -3.73 19.67
C GLU A 55 -2.69 -2.38 19.88
N GLY A 56 -2.64 -1.50 18.89
CA GLY A 56 -3.32 -0.21 18.94
C GLY A 56 -4.84 -0.35 19.06
N ILE A 57 -5.47 -1.29 18.37
CA ILE A 57 -6.92 -1.56 18.52
C ILE A 57 -7.25 -2.05 19.93
N ARG A 58 -6.43 -2.95 20.52
CA ARG A 58 -6.64 -3.43 21.89
C ARG A 58 -6.56 -2.28 22.90
N GLU A 59 -5.55 -1.43 22.75
CA GLU A 59 -5.37 -0.25 23.61
C GLU A 59 -6.50 0.78 23.42
N LEU A 60 -6.90 1.02 22.16
CA LEU A 60 -7.97 1.97 21.81
C LEU A 60 -9.31 1.59 22.47
N LEU A 61 -9.62 0.29 22.55
CA LEU A 61 -10.86 -0.26 23.05
C LEU A 61 -10.80 -0.70 24.53
N LYS A 62 -9.71 -0.41 25.25
CA LYS A 62 -9.51 -0.91 26.62
C LYS A 62 -10.66 -0.54 27.57
N ASP A 63 -11.17 0.69 27.44
CA ASP A 63 -12.25 1.24 28.31
C ASP A 63 -13.56 1.43 27.54
N ALA A 64 -13.68 0.84 26.33
CA ALA A 64 -14.85 0.94 25.47
C ALA A 64 -15.56 -0.42 25.30
N ASP A 65 -16.88 -0.38 25.14
CA ASP A 65 -17.63 -1.58 24.77
C ASP A 65 -17.43 -1.91 23.29
N LYS A 66 -16.61 -2.92 23.01
CA LYS A 66 -16.29 -3.39 21.66
C LYS A 66 -17.52 -3.80 20.84
N ASN A 67 -18.63 -4.19 21.50
CA ASN A 67 -19.85 -4.58 20.80
C ASN A 67 -20.58 -3.35 20.21
N GLN A 68 -20.20 -2.15 20.60
CA GLN A 68 -20.73 -0.90 20.03
C GLN A 68 -19.97 -0.44 18.80
N VAL A 69 -18.85 -1.08 18.43
CA VAL A 69 -18.09 -0.75 17.21
C VAL A 69 -18.89 -1.19 15.99
N ALA A 70 -19.34 -0.19 15.22
CA ALA A 70 -20.20 -0.37 14.05
C ALA A 70 -19.42 -0.44 12.74
N GLY A 71 -18.16 0.04 12.72
CA GLY A 71 -17.35 0.03 11.52
C GLY A 71 -15.91 0.46 11.75
N ILE A 72 -15.05 0.05 10.79
CA ILE A 72 -13.64 0.41 10.73
C ILE A 72 -13.35 0.98 9.33
N SER A 73 -12.59 2.06 9.25
CA SER A 73 -12.13 2.65 8.01
C SER A 73 -10.61 2.82 8.01
N PHE A 74 -10.01 2.79 6.82
CA PHE A 74 -8.56 2.79 6.64
C PHE A 74 -8.11 3.97 5.78
N GLY A 75 -7.06 4.65 6.22
CA GLY A 75 -6.18 5.49 5.42
C GLY A 75 -4.74 5.03 5.62
N GLY A 76 -3.81 5.60 4.88
CA GLY A 76 -2.39 5.29 5.11
C GLY A 76 -1.46 5.79 4.02
N GLN A 77 -0.17 5.48 4.19
CA GLN A 77 0.87 5.83 3.22
C GLN A 77 0.58 5.20 1.84
N MET A 78 0.69 6.03 0.81
CA MET A 78 0.39 5.67 -0.58
C MET A 78 1.55 4.90 -1.23
N HIS A 79 1.31 4.32 -2.42
CA HIS A 79 2.30 3.83 -3.40
C HIS A 79 3.24 2.71 -2.94
N GLY A 80 3.26 2.34 -1.66
CA GLY A 80 4.09 1.25 -1.17
C GLY A 80 3.78 -0.07 -1.87
N LEU A 81 4.82 -0.86 -2.18
CA LEU A 81 4.64 -2.17 -2.82
C LEU A 81 4.69 -3.28 -1.78
N VAL A 82 3.56 -3.90 -1.51
CA VAL A 82 3.44 -5.17 -0.77
C VAL A 82 3.17 -6.29 -1.77
N ILE A 83 3.97 -7.34 -1.77
CA ILE A 83 3.81 -8.51 -2.64
C ILE A 83 3.62 -9.78 -1.84
N LEU A 84 2.60 -10.56 -2.23
CA LEU A 84 2.22 -11.79 -1.56
C LEU A 84 2.33 -12.99 -2.52
N ASP A 85 2.65 -14.15 -1.95
CA ASP A 85 2.67 -15.42 -2.68
C ASP A 85 1.28 -16.08 -2.73
N GLU A 86 1.24 -17.31 -3.22
CA GLU A 86 0.01 -18.12 -3.36
C GLU A 86 -0.69 -18.39 -2.02
N LYS A 87 0.08 -18.41 -0.92
CA LYS A 87 -0.42 -18.64 0.44
C LYS A 87 -0.66 -17.34 1.22
N ASP A 88 -0.69 -16.20 0.52
CA ASP A 88 -0.81 -14.87 1.11
C ASP A 88 0.32 -14.50 2.08
N GLN A 89 1.49 -15.13 1.92
CA GLN A 89 2.66 -14.77 2.71
C GLN A 89 3.41 -13.61 2.03
N VAL A 90 3.86 -12.67 2.84
CA VAL A 90 4.70 -11.55 2.38
C VAL A 90 6.02 -12.12 1.84
N ILE A 91 6.33 -11.81 0.58
CA ILE A 91 7.53 -12.33 -0.11
C ILE A 91 8.80 -11.61 0.36
N ARG A 92 8.70 -10.31 0.61
CA ARG A 92 9.81 -9.45 1.04
C ARG A 92 9.29 -8.22 1.78
N PRO A 93 10.15 -7.44 2.48
CA PRO A 93 9.77 -6.14 3.02
C PRO A 93 9.18 -5.22 1.93
N ALA A 94 8.18 -4.44 2.29
CA ALA A 94 7.54 -3.49 1.38
C ALA A 94 8.50 -2.38 0.96
N ILE A 95 8.52 -2.04 -0.33
CA ILE A 95 9.26 -0.89 -0.86
C ILE A 95 8.36 0.34 -0.74
N LEU A 96 8.78 1.36 0.01
CA LEU A 96 7.94 2.48 0.38
C LEU A 96 7.87 3.58 -0.69
N TRP A 97 6.96 4.54 -0.48
CA TRP A 97 6.72 5.67 -1.39
C TRP A 97 7.93 6.62 -1.52
N ASN A 98 8.74 6.74 -0.48
CA ASN A 98 9.95 7.58 -0.42
C ASN A 98 11.24 6.83 -0.84
N ASP A 99 11.11 5.65 -1.44
CA ASP A 99 12.22 4.86 -1.97
C ASP A 99 12.63 5.35 -3.36
N GLY A 100 13.92 5.56 -3.58
CA GLY A 100 14.49 6.12 -4.81
C GLY A 100 15.13 5.11 -5.75
N ARG A 101 15.07 3.78 -5.46
CA ARG A 101 15.81 2.74 -6.21
C ARG A 101 15.38 2.57 -7.67
N THR A 102 14.18 3.01 -8.05
CA THR A 102 13.53 2.71 -9.34
C THR A 102 13.72 3.77 -10.42
N THR A 103 14.83 4.52 -10.39
CA THR A 103 15.10 5.59 -11.38
C THR A 103 15.15 5.06 -12.80
N GLU A 104 15.85 3.93 -13.03
CA GLU A 104 15.98 3.33 -14.37
C GLU A 104 14.61 2.84 -14.90
N GLU A 105 13.80 2.24 -14.05
CA GLU A 105 12.45 1.78 -14.39
C GLU A 105 11.52 2.96 -14.71
N CYS A 106 11.67 4.08 -14.01
CA CYS A 106 10.95 5.32 -14.33
C CYS A 106 11.37 5.90 -15.67
N ASP A 107 12.67 5.90 -15.97
CA ASP A 107 13.19 6.36 -17.26
C ASP A 107 12.67 5.47 -18.39
N TYR A 108 12.66 4.15 -18.21
CA TYR A 108 12.09 3.22 -19.17
C TYR A 108 10.60 3.51 -19.40
N LEU A 109 9.79 3.62 -18.35
CA LEU A 109 8.37 3.90 -18.47
C LEU A 109 8.09 5.24 -19.16
N ASN A 110 8.81 6.30 -18.77
CA ASN A 110 8.57 7.65 -19.29
C ASN A 110 9.11 7.88 -20.71
N ASN A 111 10.22 7.22 -21.09
CA ASN A 111 10.91 7.51 -22.34
C ASN A 111 10.71 6.42 -23.40
N VAL A 112 10.59 5.13 -23.02
CA VAL A 112 10.40 4.02 -23.96
C VAL A 112 8.93 3.73 -24.18
N ILE A 113 8.11 3.58 -23.13
CA ILE A 113 6.64 3.49 -23.27
C ILE A 113 6.10 4.84 -23.68
N GLY A 114 6.56 5.90 -23.03
CA GLY A 114 6.24 7.29 -23.33
C GLY A 114 5.19 7.89 -22.38
N LYS A 115 5.45 9.13 -21.96
CA LYS A 115 4.58 9.86 -21.01
C LYS A 115 3.15 10.00 -21.51
N ASP A 116 2.96 10.22 -22.81
CA ASP A 116 1.64 10.41 -23.42
C ASP A 116 0.80 9.13 -23.28
N LYS A 117 1.39 7.95 -23.57
CA LYS A 117 0.72 6.65 -23.40
C LYS A 117 0.44 6.34 -21.95
N LEU A 118 1.39 6.60 -21.05
CA LEU A 118 1.17 6.41 -19.62
C LEU A 118 0.02 7.27 -19.13
N SER A 119 -0.01 8.55 -19.54
CA SER A 119 -1.10 9.48 -19.19
C SER A 119 -2.44 9.06 -19.79
N GLU A 120 -2.44 8.53 -21.01
CA GLU A 120 -3.66 7.97 -21.63
C GLU A 120 -4.20 6.77 -20.85
N TYR A 121 -3.31 5.87 -20.40
CA TYR A 121 -3.69 4.61 -19.75
C TYR A 121 -3.98 4.72 -18.26
N THR A 122 -3.36 5.70 -17.57
CA THR A 122 -3.41 5.78 -16.11
C THR A 122 -3.63 7.18 -15.56
N ALA A 123 -3.76 8.20 -16.43
CA ALA A 123 -3.80 9.61 -16.09
C ALA A 123 -2.56 10.12 -15.32
N ASN A 124 -1.44 9.40 -15.39
CA ASN A 124 -0.19 9.71 -14.69
C ASN A 124 1.04 9.45 -15.56
N ILE A 125 2.17 10.03 -15.17
CA ILE A 125 3.51 9.66 -15.64
C ILE A 125 4.23 8.90 -14.52
N SER A 126 5.37 8.25 -14.82
CA SER A 126 6.09 7.46 -13.81
C SER A 126 6.95 8.33 -12.88
N PHE A 127 6.89 8.03 -11.59
CA PHE A 127 7.76 8.54 -10.53
C PHE A 127 8.31 7.41 -9.68
N THR A 128 9.51 7.56 -9.12
CA THR A 128 10.19 6.52 -8.30
C THR A 128 9.35 6.06 -7.10
N GLY A 129 8.56 6.96 -6.53
CA GLY A 129 7.65 6.64 -5.43
C GLY A 129 6.47 5.75 -5.80
N PHE A 130 6.10 5.62 -7.09
CA PHE A 130 4.92 4.89 -7.54
C PHE A 130 5.11 3.37 -7.51
N THR A 131 4.00 2.61 -7.55
CA THR A 131 4.00 1.15 -7.37
C THR A 131 4.55 0.41 -8.59
N ALA A 132 4.14 0.78 -9.82
CA ALA A 132 4.53 0.06 -11.04
C ALA A 132 6.06 0.00 -11.28
N PRO A 133 6.85 1.10 -11.13
CA PRO A 133 8.31 1.03 -11.26
C PRO A 133 8.95 0.03 -10.28
N LYS A 134 8.40 -0.09 -9.06
CA LYS A 134 8.90 -1.04 -8.05
C LYS A 134 8.68 -2.49 -8.48
N ILE A 135 7.56 -2.78 -9.13
CA ILE A 135 7.30 -4.12 -9.69
C ILE A 135 8.32 -4.45 -10.78
N LEU A 136 8.62 -3.51 -11.68
CA LEU A 136 9.63 -3.68 -12.71
C LEU A 136 11.02 -3.89 -12.09
N TRP A 137 11.35 -3.14 -11.04
CA TRP A 137 12.59 -3.30 -10.31
C TRP A 137 12.70 -4.71 -9.69
N VAL A 138 11.65 -5.21 -9.06
CA VAL A 138 11.61 -6.57 -8.50
C VAL A 138 11.78 -7.60 -9.61
N LYS A 139 11.11 -7.42 -10.77
CA LYS A 139 11.27 -8.31 -11.93
C LYS A 139 12.72 -8.40 -12.39
N LYS A 140 13.43 -7.26 -12.45
CA LYS A 140 14.80 -7.15 -12.93
C LYS A 140 15.83 -7.65 -11.92
N ASN A 141 15.69 -7.28 -10.66
CA ASN A 141 16.73 -7.45 -9.63
C ASN A 141 16.44 -8.63 -8.69
N GLU A 142 15.19 -9.08 -8.58
CA GLU A 142 14.76 -10.19 -7.71
C GLU A 142 13.85 -11.17 -8.49
N PRO A 143 14.32 -11.80 -9.59
CA PRO A 143 13.46 -12.61 -10.47
C PRO A 143 12.81 -13.80 -9.76
N GLU A 144 13.46 -14.38 -8.76
CA GLU A 144 12.90 -15.47 -7.95
C GLU A 144 11.71 -14.97 -7.09
N ASN A 145 11.82 -13.80 -6.49
CA ASN A 145 10.72 -13.18 -5.76
C ASN A 145 9.59 -12.80 -6.73
N PHE A 146 9.92 -12.22 -7.88
CA PHE A 146 8.93 -11.87 -8.91
C PHE A 146 8.12 -13.08 -9.37
N ALA A 147 8.75 -14.23 -9.61
CA ALA A 147 8.07 -15.46 -10.02
C ALA A 147 7.04 -15.99 -9.00
N ARG A 148 7.23 -15.65 -7.73
CA ARG A 148 6.32 -16.04 -6.63
C ARG A 148 5.14 -15.11 -6.45
N ILE A 149 5.13 -13.91 -7.06
CA ILE A 149 4.06 -12.92 -6.88
C ILE A 149 2.74 -13.48 -7.40
N LYS A 150 1.75 -13.48 -6.53
CA LYS A 150 0.34 -13.79 -6.87
C LYS A 150 -0.58 -12.60 -6.61
N LYS A 151 -0.20 -11.72 -5.66
CA LYS A 151 -1.00 -10.55 -5.30
C LYS A 151 -0.09 -9.36 -5.02
N ILE A 152 -0.57 -8.20 -5.40
CA ILE A 152 0.07 -6.90 -5.18
C ILE A 152 -0.91 -6.06 -4.39
N MET A 153 -0.44 -5.41 -3.33
CA MET A 153 -1.26 -4.60 -2.45
C MET A 153 -0.54 -3.30 -2.09
N LEU A 154 -1.31 -2.29 -1.77
CA LEU A 154 -0.83 -1.08 -1.09
C LEU A 154 -0.76 -1.33 0.43
N PRO A 155 -0.01 -0.52 1.19
CA PRO A 155 0.17 -0.75 2.64
C PRO A 155 -1.14 -0.82 3.42
N LYS A 156 -2.07 0.13 3.21
CA LYS A 156 -3.37 0.11 3.90
C LYS A 156 -4.26 -1.06 3.47
N ASP A 157 -4.17 -1.46 2.19
CA ASP A 157 -4.94 -2.59 1.66
C ASP A 157 -4.50 -3.91 2.31
N TYR A 158 -3.19 -4.05 2.58
CA TYR A 158 -2.66 -5.18 3.32
C TYR A 158 -3.26 -5.26 4.74
N ILE A 159 -3.36 -4.14 5.46
CA ILE A 159 -3.99 -4.12 6.78
C ILE A 159 -5.48 -4.43 6.70
N ALA A 160 -6.19 -3.85 5.72
CA ALA A 160 -7.60 -4.15 5.49
C ALA A 160 -7.80 -5.65 5.19
N TYR A 161 -6.97 -6.23 4.32
CA TYR A 161 -6.97 -7.65 4.03
C TYR A 161 -6.73 -8.51 5.29
N ARG A 162 -5.71 -8.19 6.09
CA ARG A 162 -5.37 -8.94 7.31
C ARG A 162 -6.49 -8.92 8.35
N LEU A 163 -7.33 -7.91 8.35
CA LEU A 163 -8.48 -7.78 9.26
C LEU A 163 -9.77 -8.39 8.72
N THR A 164 -9.94 -8.43 7.40
CA THR A 164 -11.20 -8.84 6.77
C THR A 164 -11.12 -10.15 5.98
N GLY A 165 -9.93 -10.57 5.57
CA GLY A 165 -9.72 -11.69 4.64
C GLY A 165 -10.04 -11.35 3.18
N VAL A 166 -10.38 -10.09 2.85
CA VAL A 166 -10.79 -9.67 1.49
C VAL A 166 -9.69 -8.85 0.84
N HIS A 167 -9.26 -9.27 -0.37
CA HIS A 167 -8.32 -8.51 -1.20
C HIS A 167 -9.09 -7.43 -1.97
N CYS A 168 -8.93 -6.19 -1.56
CA CYS A 168 -9.55 -5.03 -2.21
C CYS A 168 -8.65 -3.80 -2.10
N THR A 169 -8.92 -2.83 -2.95
CA THR A 169 -8.37 -1.47 -2.88
C THR A 169 -9.47 -0.47 -3.19
N ASP A 170 -9.21 0.82 -3.01
CA ASP A 170 -10.09 1.89 -3.48
C ASP A 170 -9.51 2.61 -4.70
N VAL A 171 -10.39 3.27 -5.47
CA VAL A 171 -9.99 3.94 -6.71
C VAL A 171 -9.07 5.14 -6.49
N SER A 172 -9.14 5.77 -5.32
CA SER A 172 -8.32 6.93 -4.97
C SER A 172 -6.85 6.53 -4.84
N ASP A 173 -6.57 5.51 -4.05
CA ASP A 173 -5.20 5.03 -3.81
C ASP A 173 -4.66 4.23 -5.01
N ALA A 174 -5.51 3.43 -5.66
CA ALA A 174 -5.17 2.70 -6.89
C ALA A 174 -4.75 3.65 -8.03
N SER A 175 -5.29 4.86 -8.09
CA SER A 175 -4.92 5.86 -9.10
C SER A 175 -3.43 6.21 -9.10
N GLY A 176 -2.76 6.12 -7.96
CA GLY A 176 -1.32 6.38 -7.81
C GLY A 176 -0.43 5.17 -8.04
N MET A 177 -0.98 4.00 -8.35
CA MET A 177 -0.18 2.79 -8.61
C MET A 177 0.50 2.78 -10.00
N LEU A 178 0.03 3.58 -10.94
CA LEU A 178 0.39 3.54 -12.36
C LEU A 178 -0.03 2.21 -13.03
N LEU A 179 -1.07 1.59 -12.52
CA LEU A 179 -1.64 0.32 -13.00
C LEU A 179 -3.16 0.42 -13.22
N PHE A 180 -3.74 1.55 -12.86
CA PHE A 180 -5.17 1.79 -12.84
C PHE A 180 -5.58 2.82 -13.91
N ASP A 181 -6.57 2.49 -14.72
CA ASP A 181 -7.21 3.43 -15.65
C ASP A 181 -8.17 4.31 -14.86
N VAL A 182 -7.73 5.52 -14.54
CA VAL A 182 -8.49 6.48 -13.72
C VAL A 182 -9.78 6.90 -14.39
N LYS A 183 -9.76 7.05 -15.73
CA LYS A 183 -10.91 7.49 -16.51
C LYS A 183 -12.05 6.47 -16.50
N ASN A 184 -11.71 5.20 -16.70
CA ASN A 184 -12.67 4.10 -16.78
C ASN A 184 -12.87 3.39 -15.44
N ARG A 185 -12.10 3.72 -14.41
CA ARG A 185 -12.11 3.14 -13.04
C ARG A 185 -11.96 1.63 -13.06
N CYS A 186 -10.97 1.14 -13.82
CA CYS A 186 -10.64 -0.28 -13.91
C CYS A 186 -9.13 -0.48 -13.98
N TRP A 187 -8.66 -1.72 -13.82
CA TRP A 187 -7.24 -2.03 -14.01
C TRP A 187 -6.85 -1.82 -15.47
N SER A 188 -5.72 -1.15 -15.73
CA SER A 188 -5.20 -0.88 -17.06
C SER A 188 -4.51 -2.12 -17.63
N CYS A 189 -5.24 -2.97 -18.35
CA CYS A 189 -4.69 -4.18 -18.98
C CYS A 189 -3.61 -3.88 -20.01
N LEU A 190 -3.57 -2.68 -20.57
CA LEU A 190 -2.62 -2.28 -21.63
C LEU A 190 -1.17 -2.25 -21.16
N LEU A 191 -0.92 -1.97 -19.88
CA LEU A 191 0.42 -2.05 -19.30
C LEU A 191 0.92 -3.47 -19.09
N TYR A 192 0.02 -4.45 -18.93
CA TYR A 192 0.37 -5.86 -18.76
C TYR A 192 0.62 -6.57 -20.09
N THR A 193 0.05 -6.06 -21.19
CA THR A 193 0.12 -6.66 -22.52
C THR A 193 1.14 -5.98 -23.43
N SER A 194 1.72 -4.85 -23.03
CA SER A 194 2.83 -4.26 -23.76
C SER A 194 3.99 -5.26 -23.80
N PRO A 195 4.57 -5.54 -24.99
CA PRO A 195 5.65 -6.50 -25.07
C PRO A 195 6.79 -6.03 -24.18
N SER A 196 7.12 -6.89 -23.21
CA SER A 196 8.34 -6.73 -22.42
C SER A 196 9.52 -6.82 -23.40
N PRO A 197 10.48 -5.93 -23.37
CA PRO A 197 11.72 -6.11 -24.14
C PRO A 197 12.45 -7.37 -23.74
#